data_ce7f8c9776c5cc5245e21326db071079
#
_entry.id   ce7f8c9776c5cc5245e21326db071079
#
_cell.length_a   1.000
_cell.length_b   1.000
_cell.length_c   1.000
_cell.angle_alpha   90.00
_cell.angle_beta   90.00
_cell.angle_gamma   90.00
#
_symmetry.space_group_name_H-M   'P 1'
#
loop_
_entity.id
_entity.type
_entity.pdbx_description
1 polymer ?
#
loop_
_entity_poly.entity_id
_entity_poly.type
_entity_poly.pdbx_seq_one_letter_code
_entity_poly.pdbx_strand_id
1 'polypeptide(L)'
;VAGIKVAVVGAGNVGQEVAKRFQAFGAETTGFDIHTNETVGFDHMALTETLRECVGEFDVVVVTAPLLPSTRGLISREVLMAMQQDAVLVNIARGGLIDQQAMYEVLSERKDLFAALDVFENEPLTADNPLWKLENVAVSPHNSFVSNGNNKRMFAVMYQNLKTLIEHQK
;
A
#
# COMPACT_ATOMS: atom_id res chain seq x y z
N VAL A 1 15.84 -9.71 2.35
CA VAL A 1 14.88 -9.20 1.34
C VAL A 1 15.03 -9.96 0.02
N ALA A 2 16.25 -10.46 -0.30
CA ALA A 2 16.43 -11.28 -1.50
C ALA A 2 15.59 -12.57 -1.44
N GLY A 3 14.86 -12.86 -2.54
CA GLY A 3 14.03 -14.05 -2.68
C GLY A 3 12.65 -14.00 -2.02
N ILE A 4 12.27 -12.87 -1.40
CA ILE A 4 10.90 -12.69 -0.91
C ILE A 4 9.95 -12.29 -2.04
N LYS A 5 8.68 -12.60 -1.88
CA LYS A 5 7.59 -12.18 -2.78
C LYS A 5 6.84 -10.96 -2.20
N VAL A 6 6.65 -9.96 -3.02
CA VAL A 6 6.01 -8.71 -2.63
C VAL A 6 4.77 -8.43 -3.48
N ALA A 7 3.61 -8.34 -2.86
CA ALA A 7 2.39 -7.85 -3.49
C ALA A 7 2.31 -6.32 -3.33
N VAL A 8 2.06 -5.60 -4.42
CA VAL A 8 1.79 -4.16 -4.40
C VAL A 8 0.39 -3.91 -4.91
N VAL A 9 -0.50 -3.51 -4.01
CA VAL A 9 -1.92 -3.27 -4.30
C VAL A 9 -2.11 -1.82 -4.75
N GLY A 10 -2.28 -1.63 -6.06
CA GLY A 10 -2.25 -0.37 -6.77
C GLY A 10 -0.94 -0.19 -7.56
N ALA A 11 -0.95 -0.51 -8.85
CA ALA A 11 0.23 -0.48 -9.72
C ALA A 11 0.51 0.89 -10.36
N GLY A 12 0.03 1.98 -9.73
CA GLY A 12 0.29 3.35 -10.16
C GLY A 12 1.73 3.82 -9.89
N ASN A 13 1.99 5.12 -10.04
CA ASN A 13 3.33 5.70 -9.89
C ASN A 13 4.02 5.34 -8.55
N VAL A 14 3.28 5.36 -7.45
CA VAL A 14 3.83 5.02 -6.12
C VAL A 14 4.14 3.53 -6.06
N GLY A 15 3.22 2.68 -6.51
CA GLY A 15 3.41 1.23 -6.54
C GLY A 15 4.62 0.80 -7.37
N GLN A 16 4.83 1.39 -8.54
CA GLN A 16 6.00 1.14 -9.39
C GLN A 16 7.31 1.53 -8.69
N GLU A 17 7.33 2.66 -7.97
CA GLU A 17 8.50 3.07 -7.20
C GLU A 17 8.77 2.16 -6.00
N VAL A 18 7.73 1.57 -5.40
CA VAL A 18 7.86 0.53 -4.37
C VAL A 18 8.47 -0.73 -4.98
N ALA A 19 7.87 -1.25 -6.06
CA ALA A 19 8.36 -2.46 -6.74
C ALA A 19 9.83 -2.33 -7.14
N LYS A 20 10.22 -1.23 -7.79
CA LYS A 20 11.59 -0.95 -8.19
C LYS A 20 12.58 -1.05 -7.01
N ARG A 21 12.20 -0.61 -5.82
CA ARG A 21 13.07 -0.68 -4.63
C ARG A 21 13.20 -2.10 -4.10
N PHE A 22 12.11 -2.83 -4.03
CA PHE A 22 12.13 -4.23 -3.62
C PHE A 22 12.91 -5.10 -4.60
N GLN A 23 12.74 -4.90 -5.90
CA GLN A 23 13.50 -5.58 -6.96
C GLN A 23 15.00 -5.30 -6.85
N ALA A 24 15.40 -4.07 -6.52
CA ALA A 24 16.80 -3.72 -6.28
C ALA A 24 17.44 -4.49 -5.12
N PHE A 25 16.64 -5.01 -4.20
CA PHE A 25 17.06 -5.90 -3.12
C PHE A 25 16.87 -7.40 -3.45
N GLY A 26 16.46 -7.73 -4.68
CA GLY A 26 16.28 -9.10 -5.14
C GLY A 26 14.95 -9.76 -4.74
N ALA A 27 13.92 -8.98 -4.47
CA ALA A 27 12.57 -9.48 -4.27
C ALA A 27 11.85 -9.66 -5.62
N GLU A 28 10.91 -10.61 -5.67
CA GLU A 28 9.97 -10.80 -6.77
C GLU A 28 8.70 -9.96 -6.49
N THR A 29 8.24 -9.18 -7.47
CA THR A 29 7.14 -8.22 -7.28
C THR A 29 5.94 -8.53 -8.14
N THR A 30 4.74 -8.54 -7.55
CA THR A 30 3.46 -8.65 -8.25
C THR A 30 2.64 -7.38 -8.00
N GLY A 31 2.29 -6.68 -9.08
CA GLY A 31 1.36 -5.56 -9.03
C GLY A 31 -0.09 -6.04 -9.12
N PHE A 32 -0.94 -5.57 -8.22
CA PHE A 32 -2.39 -5.81 -8.25
C PHE A 32 -3.11 -4.53 -8.65
N ASP A 33 -3.82 -4.55 -9.78
CA ASP A 33 -4.60 -3.41 -10.26
C ASP A 33 -5.91 -3.86 -10.93
N ILE A 34 -6.75 -2.91 -11.28
CA ILE A 34 -7.98 -3.16 -12.07
C ILE A 34 -7.68 -3.51 -13.53
N HIS A 35 -6.47 -3.19 -14.00
CA HIS A 35 -5.98 -3.51 -15.33
C HIS A 35 -4.62 -4.21 -15.23
N THR A 36 -4.44 -5.26 -16.05
CA THR A 36 -3.20 -6.06 -16.08
C THR A 36 -2.42 -5.91 -17.39
N ASN A 37 -2.85 -5.00 -18.28
CA ASN A 37 -2.37 -4.94 -19.66
C ASN A 37 -0.94 -4.42 -19.81
N GLU A 38 -0.35 -3.82 -18.77
CA GLU A 38 1.01 -3.30 -18.79
C GLU A 38 1.76 -3.74 -17.53
N THR A 39 2.79 -4.54 -17.70
CA THR A 39 3.72 -4.96 -16.62
C THR A 39 4.77 -3.90 -16.30
N VAL A 40 4.42 -2.61 -16.38
CA VAL A 40 5.40 -1.55 -16.19
C VAL A 40 5.93 -1.55 -14.76
N GLY A 41 7.17 -1.96 -14.60
CA GLY A 41 7.88 -1.90 -13.33
C GLY A 41 7.62 -3.05 -12.35
N PHE A 42 6.89 -4.11 -12.75
CA PHE A 42 6.65 -5.30 -11.94
C PHE A 42 7.13 -6.57 -12.67
N ASP A 43 7.47 -7.61 -11.92
CA ASP A 43 7.77 -8.92 -12.50
C ASP A 43 6.49 -9.61 -12.99
N HIS A 44 5.38 -9.43 -12.24
CA HIS A 44 4.05 -9.98 -12.55
C HIS A 44 2.96 -8.94 -12.32
N MET A 45 1.82 -9.13 -13.02
CA MET A 45 0.59 -8.37 -12.80
C MET A 45 -0.60 -9.30 -12.60
N ALA A 46 -1.47 -8.93 -11.68
CA ALA A 46 -2.71 -9.64 -11.38
C ALA A 46 -3.88 -8.67 -11.18
N LEU A 47 -5.10 -9.14 -11.33
CA LEU A 47 -6.29 -8.35 -11.02
C LEU A 47 -6.47 -8.23 -9.51
N THR A 48 -6.84 -7.04 -9.05
CA THR A 48 -7.06 -6.77 -7.61
C THR A 48 -8.09 -7.72 -6.99
N GLU A 49 -9.07 -8.17 -7.75
CA GLU A 49 -10.11 -9.12 -7.30
C GLU A 49 -9.55 -10.51 -6.93
N THR A 50 -8.39 -10.89 -7.49
CA THR A 50 -7.74 -12.18 -7.20
C THR A 50 -6.85 -12.13 -5.96
N LEU A 51 -6.65 -10.96 -5.34
CA LEU A 51 -5.74 -10.79 -4.21
C LEU A 51 -6.02 -11.76 -3.06
N ARG A 52 -7.28 -11.95 -2.71
CA ARG A 52 -7.68 -12.85 -1.62
C ARG A 52 -7.23 -14.30 -1.85
N GLU A 53 -7.23 -14.75 -3.10
CA GLU A 53 -6.94 -16.15 -3.46
C GLU A 53 -5.44 -16.45 -3.39
N CYS A 54 -4.58 -15.44 -3.60
CA CYS A 54 -3.14 -15.61 -3.68
C CYS A 54 -2.34 -14.84 -2.63
N VAL A 55 -2.99 -14.03 -1.77
CA VAL A 55 -2.27 -13.19 -0.78
C VAL A 55 -1.38 -14.00 0.18
N GLY A 56 -1.71 -15.26 0.42
CA GLY A 56 -0.92 -16.20 1.22
C GLY A 56 0.43 -16.61 0.60
N GLU A 57 0.72 -16.19 -0.64
CA GLU A 57 2.01 -16.45 -1.29
C GLU A 57 3.04 -15.33 -1.06
N PHE A 58 2.63 -14.20 -0.46
CA PHE A 58 3.45 -13.00 -0.35
C PHE A 58 3.96 -12.78 1.07
N ASP A 59 5.26 -12.49 1.17
CA ASP A 59 5.92 -12.10 2.42
C ASP A 59 5.59 -10.66 2.83
N VAL A 60 5.36 -9.80 1.84
CA VAL A 60 5.02 -8.38 2.07
C VAL A 60 3.86 -7.99 1.17
N VAL A 61 2.87 -7.31 1.75
CA VAL A 61 1.75 -6.68 1.02
C VAL A 61 1.81 -5.18 1.23
N VAL A 62 2.04 -4.41 0.16
CA VAL A 62 2.12 -2.94 0.21
C VAL A 62 0.89 -2.33 -0.45
N VAL A 63 0.15 -1.51 0.28
CA VAL A 63 -1.06 -0.85 -0.22
C VAL A 63 -0.73 0.56 -0.70
N THR A 64 -0.94 0.80 -1.98
CA THR A 64 -0.68 2.07 -2.70
C THR A 64 -1.85 2.52 -3.57
N ALA A 65 -2.97 1.78 -3.56
CA ALA A 65 -4.17 2.09 -4.32
C ALA A 65 -4.86 3.38 -3.85
N PRO A 66 -5.59 4.09 -4.72
CA PRO A 66 -6.44 5.21 -4.30
C PRO A 66 -7.66 4.70 -3.52
N LEU A 67 -8.12 5.50 -2.55
CA LEU A 67 -9.38 5.22 -1.85
C LEU A 67 -10.56 5.69 -2.70
N LEU A 68 -11.32 4.74 -3.20
CA LEU A 68 -12.54 4.91 -3.97
C LEU A 68 -13.67 4.12 -3.31
N PRO A 69 -14.94 4.34 -3.66
CA PRO A 69 -16.02 3.48 -3.19
C PRO A 69 -15.78 1.99 -3.45
N SER A 70 -15.16 1.65 -4.59
CA SER A 70 -14.82 0.27 -4.99
C SER A 70 -13.61 -0.32 -4.29
N THR A 71 -12.74 0.50 -3.69
CA THR A 71 -11.53 0.04 -2.99
C THR A 71 -11.61 0.19 -1.49
N ARG A 72 -12.71 0.73 -0.96
CA ARG A 72 -12.94 0.81 0.48
C ARG A 72 -13.00 -0.60 1.08
N GLY A 73 -12.21 -0.84 2.14
CA GLY A 73 -12.12 -2.14 2.80
C GLY A 73 -11.55 -3.25 1.90
N LEU A 74 -10.79 -2.89 0.86
CA LEU A 74 -10.16 -3.84 -0.07
C LEU A 74 -9.32 -4.89 0.66
N ILE A 75 -8.58 -4.47 1.68
CA ILE A 75 -7.90 -5.36 2.61
C ILE A 75 -8.90 -5.72 3.72
N SER A 76 -9.74 -6.67 3.40
CA SER A 76 -10.80 -7.18 4.28
C SER A 76 -10.24 -8.15 5.33
N ARG A 77 -11.12 -8.58 6.28
CA ARG A 77 -10.80 -9.64 7.24
C ARG A 77 -10.30 -10.91 6.55
N GLU A 78 -10.95 -11.31 5.47
CA GLU A 78 -10.62 -12.52 4.73
C GLU A 78 -9.23 -12.42 4.08
N VAL A 79 -8.87 -11.25 3.54
CA VAL A 79 -7.52 -11.01 2.99
C VAL A 79 -6.49 -11.08 4.12
N LEU A 80 -6.72 -10.41 5.24
CA LEU A 80 -5.82 -10.42 6.40
C LEU A 80 -5.61 -11.82 6.97
N MET A 81 -6.68 -12.60 7.08
CA MET A 81 -6.61 -13.99 7.58
C MET A 81 -5.90 -14.93 6.61
N ALA A 82 -5.97 -14.66 5.30
CA ALA A 82 -5.32 -15.45 4.26
C ALA A 82 -3.83 -15.13 4.07
N MET A 83 -3.31 -14.03 4.64
CA MET A 83 -1.87 -13.72 4.61
C MET A 83 -1.06 -14.83 5.27
N GLN A 84 0.11 -15.13 4.71
CA GLN A 84 0.97 -16.18 5.27
C GLN A 84 1.55 -15.80 6.64
N GLN A 85 2.11 -16.80 7.32
CA GLN A 85 2.83 -16.59 8.57
C GLN A 85 4.04 -15.67 8.34
N ASP A 86 4.33 -14.82 9.32
CA ASP A 86 5.40 -13.82 9.32
C ASP A 86 5.30 -12.77 8.20
N ALA A 87 4.15 -12.68 7.53
CA ALA A 87 3.93 -11.66 6.52
C ALA A 87 3.82 -10.25 7.11
N VAL A 88 4.16 -9.25 6.29
CA VAL A 88 4.11 -7.83 6.65
C VAL A 88 3.09 -7.09 5.77
N LEU A 89 2.10 -6.47 6.38
CA LEU A 89 1.19 -5.53 5.73
C LEU A 89 1.73 -4.10 5.87
N VAL A 90 1.84 -3.37 4.77
CA VAL A 90 2.25 -1.96 4.75
C VAL A 90 1.15 -1.11 4.13
N ASN A 91 0.65 -0.10 4.84
CA ASN A 91 -0.30 0.85 4.28
C ASN A 91 0.25 2.27 4.33
N ILE A 92 0.57 2.82 3.15
CA ILE A 92 1.03 4.19 2.94
C ILE A 92 0.07 5.01 2.07
N ALA A 93 -1.12 4.46 1.78
CA ALA A 93 -2.08 5.07 0.88
C ALA A 93 -3.19 5.82 1.64
N ARG A 94 -4.21 5.12 2.11
CA ARG A 94 -5.33 5.68 2.90
C ARG A 94 -5.85 4.64 3.89
N GLY A 95 -6.24 5.07 5.09
CA GLY A 95 -6.75 4.17 6.14
C GLY A 95 -7.96 3.35 5.72
N GLY A 96 -8.92 3.96 5.05
CA GLY A 96 -10.15 3.29 4.60
C GLY A 96 -9.98 2.20 3.53
N LEU A 97 -8.76 1.92 3.06
CA LEU A 97 -8.45 0.76 2.20
C LEU A 97 -8.41 -0.55 2.99
N ILE A 98 -8.20 -0.47 4.29
CA ILE A 98 -8.22 -1.60 5.20
C ILE A 98 -9.47 -1.51 6.08
N ASP A 99 -10.15 -2.61 6.32
CA ASP A 99 -11.13 -2.70 7.39
C ASP A 99 -10.38 -2.60 8.74
N GLN A 100 -10.39 -1.41 9.34
CA GLN A 100 -9.57 -1.11 10.53
C GLN A 100 -10.00 -1.94 11.75
N GLN A 101 -11.29 -2.24 11.89
CA GLN A 101 -11.79 -3.06 12.99
C GLN A 101 -11.33 -4.52 12.80
N ALA A 102 -11.51 -5.07 11.60
CA ALA A 102 -11.03 -6.42 11.27
C ALA A 102 -9.51 -6.53 11.44
N MET A 103 -8.76 -5.52 11.00
CA MET A 103 -7.31 -5.46 11.14
C MET A 103 -6.88 -5.53 12.62
N TYR A 104 -7.52 -4.74 13.50
CA TYR A 104 -7.23 -4.79 14.94
C TYR A 104 -7.50 -6.18 15.52
N GLU A 105 -8.63 -6.79 15.20
CA GLU A 105 -9.00 -8.12 15.68
C GLU A 105 -8.00 -9.18 15.19
N VAL A 106 -7.71 -9.21 13.89
CA VAL A 106 -6.76 -10.16 13.30
C VAL A 106 -5.36 -10.01 13.88
N LEU A 107 -4.82 -8.79 13.97
CA LEU A 107 -3.48 -8.55 14.53
C LEU A 107 -3.41 -8.80 16.05
N SER A 108 -4.55 -8.75 16.74
CA SER A 108 -4.64 -9.14 18.16
C SER A 108 -4.54 -10.64 18.36
N GLU A 109 -5.04 -11.43 17.42
CA GLU A 109 -5.03 -12.89 17.43
C GLU A 109 -3.75 -13.46 16.78
N ARG A 110 -3.40 -12.96 15.60
CA ARG A 110 -2.26 -13.38 14.79
C ARG A 110 -1.01 -12.57 15.11
N LYS A 111 -0.26 -13.03 16.12
CA LYS A 111 1.00 -12.37 16.53
C LYS A 111 2.15 -12.61 15.56
N ASP A 112 1.97 -13.52 14.64
CA ASP A 112 2.86 -13.82 13.52
C ASP A 112 2.69 -12.85 12.33
N LEU A 113 1.59 -12.09 12.28
CA LEU A 113 1.35 -11.10 11.23
C LEU A 113 1.79 -9.71 11.72
N PHE A 114 2.54 -8.97 10.89
CA PHE A 114 3.02 -7.63 11.22
C PHE A 114 2.34 -6.57 10.35
N ALA A 115 2.17 -5.35 10.90
CA ALA A 115 1.65 -4.23 10.13
C ALA A 115 2.49 -2.96 10.33
N ALA A 116 2.79 -2.25 9.23
CA ALA A 116 3.38 -0.90 9.24
C ALA A 116 2.37 0.08 8.60
N LEU A 117 1.85 0.98 9.43
CA LEU A 117 0.71 1.82 9.09
C LEU A 117 1.08 3.30 9.20
N ASP A 118 0.99 4.02 8.08
CA ASP A 118 1.20 5.48 8.05
C ASP A 118 -0.14 6.25 8.00
N VAL A 119 -1.25 5.53 7.76
CA VAL A 119 -2.58 6.12 7.53
C VAL A 119 -3.67 5.33 8.25
N PHE A 120 -4.73 6.05 8.68
CA PHE A 120 -5.84 5.51 9.49
C PHE A 120 -7.18 6.02 8.96
N GLU A 121 -8.29 5.36 9.33
CA GLU A 121 -9.64 5.85 8.97
C GLU A 121 -9.95 7.19 9.62
N ASN A 122 -9.51 7.36 10.87
CA ASN A 122 -9.64 8.61 11.60
C ASN A 122 -8.24 9.12 11.96
N GLU A 123 -7.89 10.29 11.46
CA GLU A 123 -6.59 10.94 11.68
C GLU A 123 -6.78 12.32 12.34
N PRO A 124 -5.94 12.67 13.32
CA PRO A 124 -4.86 11.86 13.90
C PRO A 124 -5.37 10.67 14.73
N LEU A 125 -4.57 9.58 14.77
CA LEU A 125 -4.90 8.42 15.59
C LEU A 125 -4.95 8.83 17.07
N THR A 126 -6.10 8.59 17.74
CA THR A 126 -6.29 9.02 19.14
C THR A 126 -5.40 8.27 20.10
N ALA A 127 -5.04 8.88 21.23
CA ALA A 127 -4.12 8.31 22.21
C ALA A 127 -4.65 7.01 22.86
N ASP A 128 -5.95 6.82 22.88
CA ASP A 128 -6.63 5.62 23.42
C ASP A 128 -6.86 4.52 22.36
N ASN A 129 -6.46 4.76 21.11
CA ASN A 129 -6.65 3.77 20.04
C ASN A 129 -5.93 2.46 20.39
N PRO A 130 -6.63 1.31 20.30
CA PRO A 130 -6.09 0.03 20.74
C PRO A 130 -4.90 -0.46 19.89
N LEU A 131 -4.71 0.04 18.67
CA LEU A 131 -3.54 -0.28 17.83
C LEU A 131 -2.21 0.06 18.49
N TRP A 132 -2.16 1.10 19.38
CA TRP A 132 -0.96 1.45 20.13
C TRP A 132 -0.45 0.36 21.06
N LYS A 133 -1.30 -0.61 21.42
CA LYS A 133 -0.99 -1.69 22.35
C LYS A 133 -0.50 -2.96 21.66
N LEU A 134 -0.53 -3.00 20.34
CA LEU A 134 -0.13 -4.17 19.56
C LEU A 134 1.37 -4.11 19.25
N GLU A 135 2.13 -5.10 19.75
CA GLU A 135 3.58 -5.18 19.55
C GLU A 135 3.99 -5.49 18.10
N ASN A 136 3.07 -6.05 17.33
CA ASN A 136 3.23 -6.39 15.91
C ASN A 136 2.73 -5.27 14.98
N VAL A 137 2.52 -4.05 15.50
CA VAL A 137 2.08 -2.88 14.71
C VAL A 137 3.06 -1.73 14.86
N ALA A 138 3.61 -1.25 13.76
CA ALA A 138 4.36 -0.01 13.67
C ALA A 138 3.46 1.10 13.13
N VAL A 139 3.43 2.25 13.79
CA VAL A 139 2.61 3.40 13.45
C VAL A 139 3.48 4.61 13.12
N SER A 140 3.15 5.33 12.04
CA SER A 140 3.71 6.63 11.71
C SER A 140 2.59 7.66 11.41
N PRO A 141 2.84 8.97 11.60
CA PRO A 141 1.78 9.98 11.62
C PRO A 141 1.51 10.59 10.24
N HIS A 142 1.17 9.77 9.23
CA HIS A 142 0.87 10.16 7.85
C HIS A 142 1.96 11.07 7.27
N ASN A 143 3.21 10.63 7.36
CA ASN A 143 4.37 11.42 6.96
C ASN A 143 5.29 10.71 5.95
N SER A 144 4.89 9.55 5.42
CA SER A 144 5.67 8.81 4.41
C SER A 144 5.99 9.62 3.14
N PHE A 145 5.19 10.65 2.84
CA PHE A 145 5.41 11.56 1.73
C PHE A 145 6.43 12.67 2.02
N VAL A 146 6.80 12.91 3.26
CA VAL A 146 7.68 14.03 3.67
C VAL A 146 9.12 13.77 3.23
N SER A 147 9.69 14.69 2.46
CA SER A 147 11.09 14.64 2.06
C SER A 147 11.62 16.02 1.67
N ASN A 148 12.94 16.18 1.68
CA ASN A 148 13.64 17.43 1.33
C ASN A 148 13.40 17.89 -0.12
N GLY A 149 12.90 17.03 -1.01
CA GLY A 149 12.63 17.36 -2.41
C GLY A 149 11.17 17.67 -2.74
N ASN A 150 10.23 17.61 -1.78
CA ASN A 150 8.79 17.70 -2.05
C ASN A 150 8.40 18.99 -2.76
N ASN A 151 8.83 20.14 -2.25
CA ASN A 151 8.47 21.44 -2.84
C ASN A 151 8.96 21.55 -4.29
N LYS A 152 10.17 21.07 -4.58
CA LYS A 152 10.74 21.08 -5.93
C LYS A 152 9.94 20.18 -6.89
N ARG A 153 9.57 18.98 -6.44
CA ARG A 153 8.75 18.04 -7.25
C ARG A 153 7.34 18.59 -7.47
N MET A 154 6.71 19.09 -6.42
CA MET A 154 5.37 19.69 -6.49
C MET A 154 5.37 20.86 -7.48
N PHE A 155 6.34 21.78 -7.39
CA PHE A 155 6.48 22.88 -8.31
C PHE A 155 6.65 22.41 -9.77
N ALA A 156 7.47 21.41 -10.01
CA ALA A 156 7.69 20.85 -11.34
C ALA A 156 6.39 20.27 -11.95
N VAL A 157 5.60 19.53 -11.16
CA VAL A 157 4.31 18.98 -11.60
C VAL A 157 3.31 20.09 -11.88
N MET A 158 3.18 21.09 -10.99
CA MET A 158 2.29 22.23 -11.18
C MET A 158 2.66 23.02 -12.44
N TYR A 159 3.94 23.30 -12.63
CA TYR A 159 4.44 24.02 -13.80
C TYR A 159 4.11 23.26 -15.10
N GLN A 160 4.36 21.94 -15.13
CA GLN A 160 4.07 21.12 -16.31
C GLN A 160 2.57 21.10 -16.63
N ASN A 161 1.71 20.93 -15.61
CA ASN A 161 0.27 20.93 -15.79
C ASN A 161 -0.26 22.26 -16.33
N LEU A 162 0.24 23.40 -15.79
CA LEU A 162 -0.12 24.74 -16.30
C LEU A 162 0.34 24.95 -17.73
N LYS A 163 1.54 24.51 -18.08
CA LYS A 163 2.07 24.60 -19.44
C LYS A 163 1.19 23.81 -20.41
N THR A 164 0.83 22.57 -20.09
CA THR A 164 -0.05 21.75 -20.91
C THR A 164 -1.43 22.39 -21.11
N LEU A 165 -2.02 22.96 -20.04
CA LEU A 165 -3.29 23.69 -20.12
C LEU A 165 -3.24 24.86 -21.10
N ILE A 166 -2.18 25.66 -21.07
CA ILE A 166 -1.99 26.83 -21.96
C ILE A 166 -1.80 26.38 -23.42
N GLU A 167 -1.08 25.27 -23.65
CA GLU A 167 -0.84 24.71 -24.97
C GLU A 167 -2.12 24.16 -25.61
N HIS A 168 -3.04 23.60 -24.83
CA HIS A 168 -4.33 23.09 -25.29
C HIS A 168 -5.41 24.16 -25.51
N GLN A 169 -5.18 25.40 -25.06
CA GLN A 169 -6.10 26.52 -25.28
C GLN A 169 -5.77 27.35 -26.54
N LYS A 170 -4.73 26.98 -27.27
CA LYS A 170 -4.36 27.54 -28.56
C LYS A 170 -4.81 26.64 -29.72
#